data_7be30b9e459acd2e17ea23fea69bdd41
#
_entry.id   7be30b9e459acd2e17ea23fea69bdd41
#
_cell.length_a   1.000
_cell.length_b   1.000
_cell.length_c   1.000
_cell.angle_alpha   90.00
_cell.angle_beta   90.00
_cell.angle_gamma   90.00
#
_symmetry.space_group_name_H-M   'P 1'
#
loop_
_entity.id
_entity.type
_entity.pdbx_description
1 polymer ?
#
loop_
_entity_poly.entity_id
_entity_poly.type
_entity_poly.pdbx_seq_one_letter_code
_entity_poly.pdbx_strand_id
1 'polypeptide(L)'
;ALVEYGKELSPAKVLWIYFEGNDLRGDLSRDKRNPLLMQYMQDEFSQNLINRQKEVDSRLRKYFISAQAQAQALMDRAKWMKLHMIRSVISFDKIYVDVDVDVDDPLFTKILTKAKAKVDGWGGELYFVYLPEILRYKDKRVVSHDDFRRKSEVIDLVKGLKIPVIDIHQEVFSGHADPLSLFPFRLNVHYNADGYAEVAKAIVGGVKKHEDQKIKLKDY
;
A
#
# COMPACT_ATOMS: atom_id res chain seq x y z
N ALA A 1 8.82 4.77 8.39
CA ALA A 1 8.05 5.91 8.92
C ALA A 1 7.76 5.76 10.42
N LEU A 2 7.13 4.65 10.90
CA LEU A 2 6.71 4.49 12.31
C LEU A 2 7.86 4.62 13.31
N VAL A 3 9.03 4.06 13.01
CA VAL A 3 10.22 4.13 13.89
C VAL A 3 10.75 5.55 13.99
N GLU A 4 10.77 6.29 12.89
CA GLU A 4 11.41 7.59 12.78
C GLU A 4 10.52 8.74 13.24
N TYR A 5 9.21 8.62 13.06
CA TYR A 5 8.26 9.72 13.28
C TYR A 5 7.09 9.35 14.20
N GLY A 6 6.77 8.07 14.30
CA GLY A 6 5.54 7.63 14.97
C GLY A 6 5.47 8.03 16.43
N LYS A 7 6.55 7.82 17.19
CA LYS A 7 6.61 8.13 18.63
C LYS A 7 6.43 9.62 18.91
N GLU A 8 7.08 10.47 18.12
CA GLU A 8 7.01 11.93 18.30
C GLU A 8 5.64 12.49 17.94
N LEU A 9 5.05 11.97 16.86
CA LEU A 9 3.72 12.40 16.40
C LEU A 9 2.59 11.77 17.22
N SER A 10 2.82 10.60 17.79
CA SER A 10 1.88 9.83 18.60
C SER A 10 0.44 9.84 18.06
N PRO A 11 0.21 9.53 16.77
CA PRO A 11 -1.12 9.60 16.19
C PRO A 11 -2.04 8.60 16.87
N ALA A 12 -3.28 9.02 17.18
CA ALA A 12 -4.28 8.15 17.79
C ALA A 12 -4.67 6.96 16.88
N LYS A 13 -4.59 7.15 15.55
CA LYS A 13 -4.89 6.13 14.56
C LYS A 13 -3.80 6.08 13.49
N VAL A 14 -3.39 4.86 13.15
CA VAL A 14 -2.42 4.59 12.09
C VAL A 14 -3.07 3.65 11.08
N LEU A 15 -3.07 4.03 9.80
CA LEU A 15 -3.58 3.22 8.72
C LEU A 15 -2.41 2.57 7.99
N TRP A 16 -2.33 1.24 8.03
CA TRP A 16 -1.44 0.47 7.17
C TRP A 16 -2.15 0.20 5.86
N ILE A 17 -1.77 0.91 4.83
CA ILE A 17 -2.34 0.72 3.50
C ILE A 17 -1.60 -0.41 2.82
N TYR A 18 -2.31 -1.49 2.51
CA TYR A 18 -1.82 -2.65 1.79
C TYR A 18 -2.46 -2.70 0.41
N PHE A 19 -1.64 -2.77 -0.63
CA PHE A 19 -2.11 -2.90 -2.00
C PHE A 19 -1.85 -4.31 -2.53
N GLU A 20 -2.91 -4.99 -2.96
CA GLU A 20 -2.91 -6.37 -3.44
C GLU A 20 -1.93 -6.61 -4.60
N GLY A 21 -1.73 -5.60 -5.46
CA GLY A 21 -0.99 -5.74 -6.71
C GLY A 21 0.51 -5.92 -6.55
N ASN A 22 1.15 -5.36 -5.52
CA ASN A 22 2.62 -5.36 -5.43
C ASN A 22 3.22 -5.57 -4.04
N ASP A 23 2.51 -5.33 -2.94
CA ASP A 23 3.13 -5.29 -1.61
C ASP A 23 3.80 -6.61 -1.24
N LEU A 24 3.13 -7.75 -1.43
CA LEU A 24 3.73 -9.08 -1.22
C LEU A 24 4.35 -9.67 -2.49
N ARG A 25 3.89 -9.29 -3.69
CA ARG A 25 4.37 -9.85 -4.96
C ARG A 25 5.78 -9.42 -5.35
N GLY A 26 6.21 -8.24 -4.98
CA GLY A 26 7.50 -7.71 -5.43
C GLY A 26 8.18 -6.79 -4.44
N ASP A 27 7.40 -5.94 -3.77
CA ASP A 27 7.96 -4.92 -2.89
C ASP A 27 8.60 -5.53 -1.66
N LEU A 28 7.93 -6.45 -0.98
CA LEU A 28 8.53 -7.15 0.18
C LEU A 28 9.82 -7.88 -0.19
N SER A 29 9.83 -8.60 -1.32
CA SER A 29 11.01 -9.32 -1.80
C SER A 29 12.17 -8.39 -2.17
N ARG A 30 11.87 -7.20 -2.69
CA ARG A 30 12.87 -6.16 -2.97
C ARG A 30 13.40 -5.55 -1.68
N ASP A 31 12.51 -5.19 -0.77
CA ASP A 31 12.85 -4.52 0.49
C ASP A 31 13.65 -5.44 1.42
N LYS A 32 13.35 -6.74 1.43
CA LYS A 32 14.11 -7.79 2.12
C LYS A 32 15.60 -7.82 1.71
N ARG A 33 15.91 -7.44 0.47
CA ARG A 33 17.29 -7.36 -0.03
C ARG A 33 17.99 -6.04 0.30
N ASN A 34 17.29 -5.08 0.88
CA ASN A 34 17.86 -3.79 1.26
C ASN A 34 18.40 -3.85 2.69
N PRO A 35 19.75 -3.83 2.88
CA PRO A 35 20.34 -3.97 4.20
C PRO A 35 19.91 -2.89 5.19
N LEU A 36 19.67 -1.64 4.69
CA LEU A 36 19.25 -0.53 5.53
C LEU A 36 17.81 -0.74 6.04
N LEU A 37 16.89 -1.21 5.17
CA LEU A 37 15.53 -1.50 5.58
C LEU A 37 15.49 -2.65 6.58
N MET A 38 16.34 -3.66 6.39
CA MET A 38 16.40 -4.80 7.31
C MET A 38 16.93 -4.44 8.70
N GLN A 39 17.71 -3.36 8.85
CA GLN A 39 18.11 -2.87 10.17
C GLN A 39 16.92 -2.42 11.02
N TYR A 40 15.83 -1.92 10.41
CA TYR A 40 14.59 -1.60 11.13
C TYR A 40 13.89 -2.82 11.75
N MET A 41 14.32 -4.03 11.41
CA MET A 41 13.87 -5.25 12.09
C MET A 41 14.61 -5.52 13.40
N GLN A 42 15.66 -4.78 13.71
CA GLN A 42 16.31 -4.73 15.01
C GLN A 42 15.52 -3.78 15.94
N ASP A 43 15.56 -4.02 17.24
CA ASP A 43 14.65 -3.32 18.15
C ASP A 43 15.00 -1.86 18.39
N GLU A 44 16.28 -1.50 18.42
CA GLU A 44 16.75 -0.15 18.74
C GLU A 44 17.22 0.66 17.54
N PHE A 45 17.14 0.10 16.33
CA PHE A 45 17.64 0.81 15.17
C PHE A 45 16.72 1.97 14.77
N SER A 46 17.33 3.15 14.61
CA SER A 46 16.75 4.36 14.03
C SER A 46 17.83 5.16 13.32
N GLN A 47 17.49 5.79 12.22
CA GLN A 47 18.34 6.77 11.54
C GLN A 47 18.22 8.17 12.14
N ASN A 48 17.35 8.34 13.14
CA ASN A 48 17.05 9.62 13.79
C ASN A 48 16.65 10.71 12.77
N LEU A 49 15.78 10.33 11.80
CA LEU A 49 15.42 11.21 10.69
C LEU A 49 14.64 12.44 11.15
N ILE A 50 13.84 12.33 12.20
CA ILE A 50 13.07 13.46 12.72
C ILE A 50 13.96 14.62 13.15
N ASN A 51 15.12 14.33 13.76
CA ASN A 51 16.08 15.34 14.20
C ASN A 51 17.00 15.80 13.05
N ARG A 52 16.96 15.13 11.91
CA ARG A 52 17.77 15.42 10.71
C ARG A 52 16.91 15.92 9.55
N GLN A 53 15.71 16.44 9.81
CA GLN A 53 14.74 16.79 8.78
C GLN A 53 15.31 17.78 7.76
N LYS A 54 16.09 18.78 8.18
CA LYS A 54 16.72 19.74 7.26
C LYS A 54 17.68 19.07 6.26
N GLU A 55 18.43 18.06 6.72
CA GLU A 55 19.32 17.26 5.85
C GLU A 55 18.50 16.42 4.88
N VAL A 56 17.48 15.74 5.38
CA VAL A 56 16.56 14.91 4.58
C VAL A 56 15.91 15.76 3.49
N ASP A 57 15.34 16.91 3.84
CA ASP A 57 14.68 17.83 2.91
C ASP A 57 15.64 18.34 1.84
N SER A 58 16.89 18.67 2.24
CA SER A 58 17.92 19.11 1.31
C SER A 58 18.30 18.02 0.30
N ARG A 59 18.47 16.79 0.77
CA ARG A 59 18.76 15.62 -0.09
C ARG A 59 17.60 15.31 -1.03
N LEU A 60 16.38 15.33 -0.50
CA LEU A 60 15.17 15.06 -1.27
C LEU A 60 14.96 16.13 -2.36
N ARG A 61 15.16 17.40 -2.02
CA ARG A 61 15.09 18.50 -3.01
C ARG A 61 16.11 18.33 -4.13
N LYS A 62 17.36 17.98 -3.81
CA LYS A 62 18.39 17.70 -4.83
C LYS A 62 18.00 16.52 -5.72
N TYR A 63 17.45 15.46 -5.11
CA TYR A 63 16.97 14.30 -5.86
C TYR A 63 15.86 14.69 -6.85
N PHE A 64 14.84 15.44 -6.40
CA PHE A 64 13.75 15.86 -7.29
C PHE A 64 14.22 16.79 -8.41
N ILE A 65 15.12 17.73 -8.12
CA ILE A 65 15.69 18.61 -9.16
C ILE A 65 16.43 17.75 -10.21
N SER A 66 17.26 16.80 -9.78
CA SER A 66 17.99 15.92 -10.71
C SER A 66 17.05 14.99 -11.49
N ALA A 67 16.04 14.42 -10.84
CA ALA A 67 15.04 13.56 -11.48
C ALA A 67 14.20 14.33 -12.50
N GLN A 68 13.80 15.57 -12.17
CA GLN A 68 13.07 16.45 -13.09
C GLN A 68 13.92 16.82 -14.31
N ALA A 69 15.20 17.14 -14.11
CA ALA A 69 16.12 17.43 -15.22
C ALA A 69 16.31 16.22 -16.13
N GLN A 70 16.45 15.01 -15.56
CA GLN A 70 16.55 13.77 -16.32
C GLN A 70 15.26 13.46 -17.09
N ALA A 71 14.09 13.63 -16.47
CA ALA A 71 12.80 13.45 -17.10
C ALA A 71 12.62 14.43 -18.27
N GLN A 72 13.00 15.72 -18.08
CA GLN A 72 12.94 16.73 -19.14
C GLN A 72 13.86 16.38 -20.30
N ALA A 73 15.09 15.95 -20.04
CA ALA A 73 16.04 15.52 -21.07
C ALA A 73 15.53 14.31 -21.87
N LEU A 74 14.87 13.35 -21.18
CA LEU A 74 14.22 12.21 -21.83
C LEU A 74 13.04 12.66 -22.70
N MET A 75 12.21 13.59 -22.21
CA MET A 75 11.09 14.15 -22.97
C MET A 75 11.56 14.92 -24.20
N ASP A 76 12.65 15.70 -24.10
CA ASP A 76 13.20 16.44 -25.22
C ASP A 76 13.80 15.50 -26.27
N ARG A 77 14.45 14.42 -25.87
CA ARG A 77 14.86 13.32 -26.77
C ARG A 77 13.67 12.60 -27.41
N ALA A 78 12.59 12.39 -26.66
CA ALA A 78 11.38 11.71 -27.15
C ALA A 78 10.57 12.58 -28.12
N LYS A 79 10.59 13.94 -27.95
CA LYS A 79 9.99 14.87 -28.93
C LYS A 79 10.65 14.75 -30.31
N TRP A 80 11.92 14.42 -30.35
CA TRP A 80 12.66 14.20 -31.60
C TRP A 80 12.23 12.90 -32.30
N MET A 81 11.76 11.89 -31.54
CA MET A 81 11.20 10.65 -32.08
C MET A 81 9.69 10.67 -31.92
N LYS A 82 8.95 11.13 -32.94
CA LYS A 82 7.47 11.23 -33.00
C LYS A 82 6.70 9.90 -32.80
N LEU A 83 7.31 8.90 -32.17
CA LEU A 83 6.77 7.56 -31.95
C LEU A 83 6.37 7.29 -30.50
N HIS A 84 6.38 8.30 -29.63
CA HIS A 84 6.10 8.10 -28.19
C HIS A 84 4.67 7.65 -27.92
N MET A 85 3.69 8.14 -28.69
CA MET A 85 2.28 7.71 -28.49
C MET A 85 2.05 6.25 -28.88
N ILE A 86 2.74 5.74 -29.89
CA ILE A 86 2.61 4.32 -30.32
C ILE A 86 3.28 3.40 -29.30
N ARG A 87 4.40 3.81 -28.70
CA ARG A 87 5.09 3.02 -27.66
C ARG A 87 4.34 2.94 -26.34
N SER A 88 3.61 3.97 -25.94
CA SER A 88 2.78 3.92 -24.74
C SER A 88 1.61 2.94 -24.87
N VAL A 89 1.06 2.79 -26.08
CA VAL A 89 0.01 1.80 -26.36
C VAL A 89 0.57 0.37 -26.40
N ILE A 90 1.79 0.18 -26.88
CA ILE A 90 2.45 -1.15 -26.98
C ILE A 90 3.07 -1.58 -25.64
N SER A 91 3.43 -0.64 -24.76
CA SER A 91 4.05 -0.95 -23.45
C SER A 91 3.04 -1.32 -22.35
N PHE A 92 1.74 -1.35 -22.66
CA PHE A 92 0.70 -1.78 -21.69
C PHE A 92 0.65 -3.32 -21.53
N ASP A 93 1.26 -4.08 -22.40
CA ASP A 93 1.46 -5.52 -22.23
C ASP A 93 2.80 -5.83 -21.52
N LYS A 94 3.11 -5.15 -20.43
CA LYS A 94 4.06 -5.75 -19.50
C LYS A 94 3.36 -6.94 -18.88
N ILE A 95 3.64 -8.11 -19.44
CA ILE A 95 3.45 -9.41 -18.85
C ILE A 95 3.72 -9.25 -17.36
N TYR A 96 2.68 -9.30 -16.54
CA TYR A 96 2.83 -9.49 -15.11
C TYR A 96 3.51 -10.84 -14.97
N VAL A 97 4.80 -10.82 -14.71
CA VAL A 97 5.53 -12.03 -14.34
C VAL A 97 4.87 -12.47 -13.04
N ASP A 98 4.28 -13.65 -13.10
CA ASP A 98 3.69 -14.33 -11.95
C ASP A 98 4.78 -14.52 -10.90
N VAL A 99 4.89 -13.55 -9.98
CA VAL A 99 5.78 -13.67 -8.83
C VAL A 99 4.91 -14.26 -7.74
N ASP A 100 5.20 -15.50 -7.41
CA ASP A 100 4.51 -16.22 -6.35
C ASP A 100 4.45 -15.37 -5.08
N VAL A 101 3.23 -15.16 -4.57
CA VAL A 101 2.98 -14.34 -3.38
C VAL A 101 3.18 -15.22 -2.17
N ASP A 102 4.28 -15.03 -1.46
CA ASP A 102 4.54 -15.74 -0.21
C ASP A 102 3.86 -15.00 0.96
N VAL A 103 2.59 -15.34 1.22
CA VAL A 103 1.86 -14.82 2.39
C VAL A 103 2.46 -15.36 3.69
N ASP A 104 3.07 -16.53 3.62
CA ASP A 104 3.67 -17.20 4.77
C ASP A 104 5.09 -16.68 5.07
N ASP A 105 5.58 -15.66 4.31
CA ASP A 105 6.87 -15.04 4.63
C ASP A 105 6.85 -14.49 6.07
N PRO A 106 7.65 -15.07 6.98
CA PRO A 106 7.67 -14.67 8.39
C PRO A 106 8.04 -13.20 8.57
N LEU A 107 8.66 -12.58 7.56
CA LEU A 107 8.99 -11.16 7.59
C LEU A 107 7.74 -10.29 7.57
N PHE A 108 6.71 -10.63 6.77
CA PHE A 108 5.46 -9.87 6.73
C PHE A 108 4.76 -9.85 8.09
N THR A 109 4.60 -11.02 8.69
CA THR A 109 4.06 -11.15 10.06
C THR A 109 4.89 -10.36 11.07
N LYS A 110 6.23 -10.47 11.01
CA LYS A 110 7.13 -9.76 11.91
C LYS A 110 7.01 -8.23 11.77
N ILE A 111 6.91 -7.72 10.55
CA ILE A 111 6.73 -6.28 10.27
C ILE A 111 5.44 -5.78 10.90
N LEU A 112 4.31 -6.46 10.68
CA LEU A 112 3.02 -6.05 11.22
C LEU A 112 2.98 -6.14 12.75
N THR A 113 3.56 -7.19 13.32
CA THR A 113 3.67 -7.35 14.79
C THR A 113 4.46 -6.20 15.41
N LYS A 114 5.62 -5.85 14.80
CA LYS A 114 6.44 -4.71 15.28
C LYS A 114 5.73 -3.38 15.09
N ALA A 115 5.04 -3.19 13.97
CA ALA A 115 4.26 -1.98 13.73
C ALA A 115 3.16 -1.82 14.78
N LYS A 116 2.40 -2.88 15.05
CA LYS A 116 1.37 -2.88 16.09
C LYS A 116 1.94 -2.57 17.46
N ALA A 117 2.99 -3.28 17.88
CA ALA A 117 3.61 -3.07 19.19
C ALA A 117 4.11 -1.61 19.37
N LYS A 118 4.65 -1.00 18.32
CA LYS A 118 5.07 0.41 18.38
C LYS A 118 3.88 1.35 18.49
N VAL A 119 2.82 1.14 17.74
CA VAL A 119 1.60 1.97 17.77
C VAL A 119 0.91 1.84 19.13
N ASP A 120 0.76 0.64 19.64
CA ASP A 120 0.22 0.35 20.98
C ASP A 120 1.07 1.05 22.07
N GLY A 121 2.39 1.08 21.88
CA GLY A 121 3.35 1.66 22.86
C GLY A 121 3.17 3.16 23.11
N TRP A 122 2.54 3.92 22.24
CA TRP A 122 2.15 5.32 22.50
C TRP A 122 0.63 5.51 22.68
N GLY A 123 -0.13 4.41 22.79
CA GLY A 123 -1.59 4.47 22.99
C GLY A 123 -2.39 4.68 21.71
N GLY A 124 -1.78 4.55 20.55
CA GLY A 124 -2.47 4.60 19.25
C GLY A 124 -3.10 3.26 18.87
N GLU A 125 -3.80 3.23 17.76
CA GLU A 125 -4.40 2.04 17.19
C GLU A 125 -4.01 1.87 15.73
N LEU A 126 -3.51 0.67 15.38
CA LEU A 126 -3.15 0.29 14.02
C LEU A 126 -4.35 -0.36 13.32
N TYR A 127 -4.70 0.14 12.14
CA TYR A 127 -5.69 -0.43 11.23
C TYR A 127 -5.00 -0.93 9.97
N PHE A 128 -5.44 -2.05 9.45
CA PHE A 128 -4.99 -2.58 8.16
C PHE A 128 -6.06 -2.34 7.10
N VAL A 129 -5.70 -1.62 6.04
CA VAL A 129 -6.59 -1.30 4.92
C VAL A 129 -6.17 -2.12 3.71
N TYR A 130 -7.01 -3.07 3.30
CA TYR A 130 -6.76 -3.91 2.13
C TYR A 130 -7.31 -3.24 0.87
N LEU A 131 -6.42 -2.83 -0.06
CA LEU A 131 -6.77 -2.23 -1.33
C LEU A 131 -6.68 -3.26 -2.45
N PRO A 132 -7.80 -3.58 -3.15
CA PRO A 132 -7.80 -4.51 -4.26
C PRO A 132 -7.21 -3.91 -5.54
N GLU A 133 -6.62 -4.76 -6.38
CA GLU A 133 -6.12 -4.36 -7.70
C GLU A 133 -7.17 -4.52 -8.80
N ILE A 134 -6.97 -3.83 -9.93
CA ILE A 134 -7.89 -3.82 -11.08
C ILE A 134 -8.09 -5.22 -11.70
N LEU A 135 -7.06 -6.07 -11.69
CA LEU A 135 -7.11 -7.39 -12.32
C LEU A 135 -8.18 -8.29 -11.71
N ARG A 136 -8.52 -8.08 -10.42
CA ARG A 136 -9.61 -8.77 -9.72
C ARG A 136 -10.96 -8.61 -10.42
N TYR A 137 -11.16 -7.50 -11.14
CA TYR A 137 -12.44 -7.12 -11.79
C TYR A 137 -12.42 -7.29 -13.29
N LYS A 138 -11.29 -7.69 -13.89
CA LYS A 138 -11.17 -7.99 -15.32
C LYS A 138 -11.76 -9.36 -15.64
N ASP A 139 -12.01 -9.59 -16.94
CA ASP A 139 -12.59 -10.84 -17.44
C ASP A 139 -11.71 -12.04 -17.04
N LYS A 140 -12.35 -13.07 -16.49
CA LYS A 140 -11.73 -14.34 -16.05
C LYS A 140 -10.93 -15.05 -17.15
N ARG A 141 -11.20 -14.76 -18.42
CA ARG A 141 -10.45 -15.30 -19.55
C ARG A 141 -9.06 -14.69 -19.71
N VAL A 142 -8.83 -13.54 -19.08
CA VAL A 142 -7.57 -12.77 -19.20
C VAL A 142 -6.69 -12.95 -17.97
N VAL A 143 -7.27 -13.28 -16.81
CA VAL A 143 -6.58 -13.35 -15.52
C VAL A 143 -6.97 -14.63 -14.80
N SER A 144 -5.99 -15.37 -14.29
CA SER A 144 -6.24 -16.49 -13.39
C SER A 144 -6.78 -15.96 -12.05
N HIS A 145 -7.92 -16.50 -11.60
CA HIS A 145 -8.52 -16.08 -10.33
C HIS A 145 -7.86 -16.72 -9.12
N ASP A 146 -6.94 -17.65 -9.35
CA ASP A 146 -6.19 -18.30 -8.28
C ASP A 146 -5.30 -17.29 -7.54
N ASP A 147 -4.82 -16.25 -8.23
CA ASP A 147 -4.00 -15.18 -7.66
C ASP A 147 -4.72 -14.39 -6.55
N PHE A 148 -6.06 -14.37 -6.56
CA PHE A 148 -6.84 -13.62 -5.57
C PHE A 148 -7.33 -14.43 -4.37
N ARG A 149 -7.06 -15.73 -4.33
CA ARG A 149 -7.39 -16.59 -3.17
C ARG A 149 -6.63 -16.17 -1.92
N ARG A 150 -5.43 -15.66 -2.10
CA ARG A 150 -4.56 -15.25 -0.99
C ARG A 150 -5.04 -14.03 -0.21
N LYS A 151 -6.07 -13.33 -0.70
CA LYS A 151 -6.74 -12.26 0.05
C LYS A 151 -7.23 -12.74 1.43
N SER A 152 -7.90 -13.89 1.47
CA SER A 152 -8.40 -14.44 2.74
C SER A 152 -7.24 -14.75 3.69
N GLU A 153 -6.17 -15.36 3.19
CA GLU A 153 -4.97 -15.68 3.98
C GLU A 153 -4.33 -14.41 4.58
N VAL A 154 -4.16 -13.34 3.77
CA VAL A 154 -3.65 -12.06 4.25
C VAL A 154 -4.57 -11.48 5.34
N ILE A 155 -5.88 -11.46 5.10
CA ILE A 155 -6.85 -10.91 6.05
C ILE A 155 -6.87 -11.72 7.35
N ASP A 156 -6.83 -13.05 7.27
CA ASP A 156 -6.87 -13.94 8.43
C ASP A 156 -5.58 -13.83 9.25
N LEU A 157 -4.41 -13.73 8.59
CA LEU A 157 -3.15 -13.45 9.26
C LEU A 157 -3.23 -12.13 10.05
N VAL A 158 -3.69 -11.05 9.42
CA VAL A 158 -3.78 -9.73 10.05
C VAL A 158 -4.77 -9.73 11.22
N LYS A 159 -5.93 -10.39 11.08
CA LYS A 159 -6.90 -10.57 12.17
C LYS A 159 -6.32 -11.39 13.31
N GLY A 160 -5.52 -12.43 13.00
CA GLY A 160 -4.79 -13.22 14.00
C GLY A 160 -3.84 -12.38 14.85
N LEU A 161 -3.28 -11.31 14.29
CA LEU A 161 -2.48 -10.31 15.02
C LEU A 161 -3.32 -9.31 15.82
N LYS A 162 -4.65 -9.45 15.84
CA LYS A 162 -5.59 -8.53 16.48
C LYS A 162 -5.48 -7.09 15.93
N ILE A 163 -5.25 -6.96 14.64
CA ILE A 163 -5.27 -5.69 13.91
C ILE A 163 -6.63 -5.57 13.21
N PRO A 164 -7.42 -4.51 13.45
CA PRO A 164 -8.65 -4.26 12.72
C PRO A 164 -8.41 -4.16 11.22
N VAL A 165 -9.23 -4.85 10.42
CA VAL A 165 -9.13 -4.87 8.95
C VAL A 165 -10.28 -4.10 8.33
N ILE A 166 -9.95 -3.21 7.40
CA ILE A 166 -10.89 -2.51 6.51
C ILE A 166 -10.66 -3.09 5.11
N ASP A 167 -11.56 -3.97 4.68
CA ASP A 167 -11.50 -4.65 3.40
C ASP A 167 -12.21 -3.82 2.32
N ILE A 168 -11.45 -3.03 1.58
CA ILE A 168 -12.00 -2.13 0.54
C ILE A 168 -12.64 -2.92 -0.61
N HIS A 169 -12.19 -4.14 -0.90
CA HIS A 169 -12.91 -4.97 -1.86
C HIS A 169 -14.35 -5.21 -1.39
N GLN A 170 -14.55 -5.58 -0.13
CA GLN A 170 -15.87 -5.88 0.42
C GLN A 170 -16.73 -4.62 0.59
N GLU A 171 -16.13 -3.53 1.07
CA GLU A 171 -16.87 -2.31 1.42
C GLU A 171 -17.25 -1.46 0.19
N VAL A 172 -16.47 -1.52 -0.91
CA VAL A 172 -16.65 -0.64 -2.09
C VAL A 172 -16.94 -1.46 -3.35
N PHE A 173 -16.11 -2.44 -3.66
CA PHE A 173 -16.07 -3.02 -5.00
C PHE A 173 -17.01 -4.21 -5.20
N SER A 174 -17.23 -5.05 -4.18
CA SER A 174 -18.01 -6.29 -4.32
C SER A 174 -19.47 -6.07 -4.67
N GLY A 175 -20.06 -4.96 -4.19
CA GLY A 175 -21.43 -4.54 -4.48
C GLY A 175 -21.54 -3.49 -5.59
N HIS A 176 -20.44 -3.04 -6.18
CA HIS A 176 -20.47 -1.99 -7.18
C HIS A 176 -20.89 -2.53 -8.55
N ALA A 177 -21.87 -1.85 -9.20
CA ALA A 177 -22.42 -2.30 -10.49
C ALA A 177 -21.36 -2.35 -11.60
N ASP A 178 -20.36 -1.48 -11.56
CA ASP A 178 -19.27 -1.37 -12.52
C ASP A 178 -17.95 -1.03 -11.82
N PRO A 179 -17.28 -2.01 -11.17
CA PRO A 179 -16.05 -1.77 -10.43
C PRO A 179 -14.93 -1.14 -11.26
N LEU A 180 -14.86 -1.47 -12.56
CA LEU A 180 -13.83 -0.92 -13.45
C LEU A 180 -13.97 0.58 -13.70
N SER A 181 -15.14 1.18 -13.49
CA SER A 181 -15.35 2.63 -13.59
C SER A 181 -14.56 3.42 -12.56
N LEU A 182 -14.14 2.79 -11.46
CA LEU A 182 -13.33 3.41 -10.41
C LEU A 182 -11.82 3.44 -10.73
N PHE A 183 -11.43 2.99 -11.93
CA PHE A 183 -10.06 3.01 -12.42
C PHE A 183 -9.93 3.89 -13.67
N PRO A 184 -8.80 4.66 -13.82
CA PRO A 184 -8.59 5.51 -14.97
C PRO A 184 -8.64 4.70 -16.27
N PHE A 185 -9.53 5.13 -17.20
CA PHE A 185 -9.73 4.48 -18.50
C PHE A 185 -10.04 2.98 -18.43
N ARG A 186 -10.41 2.43 -17.26
CA ARG A 186 -10.59 0.99 -17.00
C ARG A 186 -9.33 0.15 -17.27
N LEU A 187 -8.17 0.76 -17.27
CA LEU A 187 -6.89 0.15 -17.66
C LEU A 187 -5.79 0.30 -16.62
N ASN A 188 -5.79 1.40 -15.86
CA ASN A 188 -4.73 1.70 -14.92
C ASN A 188 -4.89 0.91 -13.61
N VAL A 189 -3.78 0.57 -12.96
CA VAL A 189 -3.75 -0.16 -11.69
C VAL A 189 -4.18 0.68 -10.49
N HIS A 190 -4.06 2.00 -10.55
CA HIS A 190 -4.45 2.93 -9.48
C HIS A 190 -5.89 3.41 -9.67
N TYR A 191 -6.55 3.78 -8.58
CA TYR A 191 -7.91 4.32 -8.63
C TYR A 191 -7.96 5.72 -9.26
N ASN A 192 -9.06 6.07 -9.86
CA ASN A 192 -9.36 7.44 -10.26
C ASN A 192 -9.87 8.27 -9.06
N ALA A 193 -10.22 9.54 -9.30
CA ALA A 193 -10.68 10.42 -8.23
C ALA A 193 -11.93 9.89 -7.49
N ASP A 194 -12.88 9.33 -8.23
CA ASP A 194 -14.10 8.75 -7.66
C ASP A 194 -13.78 7.49 -6.84
N GLY A 195 -12.90 6.62 -7.38
CA GLY A 195 -12.41 5.44 -6.66
C GLY A 195 -11.73 5.80 -5.35
N TYR A 196 -10.84 6.80 -5.35
CA TYR A 196 -10.22 7.27 -4.10
C TYR A 196 -11.22 7.89 -3.13
N ALA A 197 -12.23 8.59 -3.62
CA ALA A 197 -13.29 9.15 -2.77
C ALA A 197 -14.10 8.04 -2.08
N GLU A 198 -14.49 6.99 -2.80
CA GLU A 198 -15.19 5.85 -2.21
C GLU A 198 -14.32 5.07 -1.22
N VAL A 199 -13.05 4.86 -1.52
CA VAL A 199 -12.07 4.26 -0.60
C VAL A 199 -11.95 5.07 0.68
N ALA A 200 -11.82 6.40 0.58
CA ALA A 200 -11.71 7.27 1.75
C ALA A 200 -12.97 7.20 2.64
N LYS A 201 -14.17 7.21 2.04
CA LYS A 201 -15.43 7.04 2.77
C LYS A 201 -15.48 5.70 3.49
N ALA A 202 -15.10 4.62 2.82
CA ALA A 202 -15.08 3.28 3.40
C ALA A 202 -14.09 3.17 4.57
N ILE A 203 -12.91 3.79 4.47
CA ILE A 203 -11.95 3.84 5.57
C ILE A 203 -12.55 4.55 6.78
N VAL A 204 -13.13 5.73 6.60
CA VAL A 204 -13.76 6.50 7.68
C VAL A 204 -14.90 5.70 8.32
N GLY A 205 -15.75 5.07 7.50
CA GLY A 205 -16.84 4.21 7.96
C GLY A 205 -16.33 3.01 8.76
N GLY A 206 -15.30 2.34 8.26
CA GLY A 206 -14.69 1.17 8.92
C GLY A 206 -14.07 1.51 10.27
N VAL A 207 -13.36 2.64 10.37
CA VAL A 207 -12.80 3.14 11.64
C VAL A 207 -13.91 3.41 12.64
N LYS A 208 -14.97 4.15 12.27
CA LYS A 208 -16.11 4.44 13.15
C LYS A 208 -16.81 3.16 13.63
N LYS A 209 -17.09 2.24 12.72
CA LYS A 209 -17.72 0.95 13.06
C LYS A 209 -16.92 0.19 14.11
N HIS A 210 -15.60 0.19 13.98
CA HIS A 210 -14.72 -0.47 14.95
C HIS A 210 -14.75 0.23 16.32
N GLU A 211 -14.74 1.55 16.35
CA GLU A 211 -14.85 2.34 17.58
C GLU A 211 -16.18 2.08 18.31
N ASP A 212 -17.28 2.08 17.58
CA ASP A 212 -18.62 1.80 18.14
C ASP A 212 -18.70 0.40 18.74
N GLN A 213 -18.06 -0.59 18.10
CA GLN A 213 -17.97 -1.95 18.63
C GLN A 213 -17.17 -2.02 19.93
N LYS A 214 -16.05 -1.29 20.02
CA LYS A 214 -15.24 -1.24 21.25
C LYS A 214 -15.99 -0.61 22.42
N ILE A 215 -16.76 0.45 22.17
CA ILE A 215 -17.58 1.10 23.22
C ILE A 215 -18.59 0.09 23.76
N LYS A 216 -19.34 -0.55 22.88
CA LYS A 216 -20.34 -1.56 23.28
C LYS A 216 -19.76 -2.71 24.11
N LEU A 217 -18.51 -3.12 23.83
CA LEU A 217 -17.86 -4.21 24.58
C LEU A 217 -17.33 -3.76 25.96
N LYS A 218 -17.22 -2.46 26.22
CA LYS A 218 -16.78 -1.92 27.54
C LYS A 218 -17.96 -1.68 28.49
N ASP A 219 -19.18 -1.65 27.95
CA ASP A 219 -20.40 -1.39 28.72
C ASP A 219 -21.02 -2.71 29.25
N TYR A 220 -20.36 -3.84 29.01
CA TYR A 220 -20.67 -5.17 29.56
C TYR A 220 -19.54 -5.68 30.46
#